data_1f7da62bb9af9352d76bd1df3ea098b3
#
_entry.id   1f7da62bb9af9352d76bd1df3ea098b3
#
_cell.length_a   1.000
_cell.length_b   1.000
_cell.length_c   1.000
_cell.angle_alpha   90.00
_cell.angle_beta   90.00
_cell.angle_gamma   90.00
#
_symmetry.space_group_name_H-M   'P 1'
#
loop_
_entity.id
_entity.type
_entity.pdbx_description
1 polymer ?
#
loop_
_entity_poly.entity_id
_entity_poly.type
_entity_poly.pdbx_seq_one_letter_code
_entity_poly.pdbx_strand_id
1 'polypeptide(L)'
;MLPRSLCLALTACWLATSAPAQGTNLAFGGFQADPSQPVEVTADALDVDQADGTAVFTGNVVVGQGEMRLSATEVEVIYKADRSGIERLIASGEVILVNGPDAAEAENADYTIDTGIIVMTGDVLLTQGQNALSGERLNVDLAAGTARMTGRVKTILIPEQE
;
A
#
# COMPACT_ATOMS: atom_id res chain seq x y z
N MET A 1 28.61 71.63 -14.97
CA MET A 1 28.32 70.93 -13.72
C MET A 1 27.20 69.90 -14.03
N LEU A 2 27.57 68.64 -14.25
CA LEU A 2 26.66 67.55 -14.49
C LEU A 2 26.43 66.75 -13.20
N PRO A 3 25.23 66.31 -12.90
CA PRO A 3 25.01 65.19 -11.97
C PRO A 3 24.88 63.86 -12.73
N ARG A 4 25.63 62.91 -12.27
CA ARG A 4 25.66 61.51 -12.74
C ARG A 4 24.43 60.80 -12.23
N SER A 5 23.59 60.34 -13.16
CA SER A 5 22.46 59.46 -12.85
C SER A 5 22.96 58.02 -12.73
N LEU A 6 22.84 57.45 -11.54
CA LEU A 6 23.15 56.05 -11.21
C LEU A 6 21.92 55.19 -11.49
N CYS A 7 21.95 54.40 -12.57
CA CYS A 7 20.94 53.38 -12.86
C CYS A 7 21.18 52.13 -12.00
N LEU A 8 20.34 51.92 -11.01
CA LEU A 8 20.31 50.68 -10.20
C LEU A 8 19.44 49.67 -10.92
N ALA A 9 20.08 48.70 -11.57
CA ALA A 9 19.37 47.55 -12.18
C ALA A 9 19.00 46.56 -11.07
N LEU A 10 17.71 46.45 -10.77
CA LEU A 10 17.17 45.50 -9.81
C LEU A 10 16.93 44.16 -10.52
N THR A 11 17.84 43.21 -10.36
CA THR A 11 17.71 41.83 -10.87
C THR A 11 16.81 41.04 -9.91
N ALA A 12 15.56 40.87 -10.27
CA ALA A 12 14.61 39.99 -9.53
C ALA A 12 14.94 38.55 -9.85
N CYS A 13 15.57 37.85 -8.91
CA CYS A 13 15.82 36.40 -8.96
C CYS A 13 14.54 35.68 -8.57
N TRP A 14 13.83 35.08 -9.53
CA TRP A 14 12.67 34.24 -9.28
C TRP A 14 13.15 32.90 -8.72
N LEU A 15 13.02 32.70 -7.41
CA LEU A 15 13.16 31.42 -6.76
C LEU A 15 11.91 30.59 -7.06
N ALA A 16 12.03 29.65 -8.00
CA ALA A 16 11.01 28.63 -8.24
C ALA A 16 11.01 27.67 -7.04
N THR A 17 10.07 27.84 -6.11
CA THR A 17 9.80 26.87 -5.05
C THR A 17 9.10 25.66 -5.65
N SER A 18 9.80 24.54 -5.78
CA SER A 18 9.19 23.24 -6.06
C SER A 18 8.36 22.83 -4.84
N ALA A 19 7.03 22.90 -4.97
CA ALA A 19 6.12 22.38 -3.97
C ALA A 19 6.24 20.84 -3.94
N PRO A 20 6.50 20.21 -2.79
CA PRO A 20 6.42 18.77 -2.66
C PRO A 20 4.97 18.35 -2.90
N ALA A 21 4.76 17.35 -3.76
CA ALA A 21 3.45 16.72 -3.96
C ALA A 21 3.05 16.06 -2.61
N GLN A 22 2.15 16.71 -1.89
CA GLN A 22 1.61 16.18 -0.63
C GLN A 22 0.64 15.06 -0.99
N GLY A 23 1.05 13.81 -0.76
CA GLY A 23 0.16 12.65 -0.84
C GLY A 23 -0.98 12.82 0.18
N THR A 24 -2.21 12.55 -0.23
CA THR A 24 -3.38 12.61 0.63
C THR A 24 -3.31 11.44 1.63
N ASN A 25 -3.11 11.74 2.91
CA ASN A 25 -3.28 10.76 3.98
C ASN A 25 -4.78 10.65 4.30
N LEU A 26 -5.32 9.48 4.11
CA LEU A 26 -6.69 9.16 4.48
C LEU A 26 -6.64 8.33 5.75
N ALA A 27 -7.47 8.67 6.74
CA ALA A 27 -7.64 7.85 7.93
C ALA A 27 -8.56 6.68 7.56
N PHE A 28 -7.97 5.50 7.43
CA PHE A 28 -8.71 4.27 7.17
C PHE A 28 -8.91 3.52 8.47
N GLY A 29 -10.05 3.75 9.12
CA GLY A 29 -10.40 3.04 10.36
C GLY A 29 -10.62 1.54 10.18
N GLY A 30 -10.75 1.05 8.93
CA GLY A 30 -11.04 -0.34 8.60
C GLY A 30 -9.80 -1.23 8.44
N PHE A 31 -8.63 -0.69 8.12
CA PHE A 31 -7.42 -1.50 7.90
C PHE A 31 -6.58 -1.73 9.17
N GLN A 32 -7.13 -1.53 10.35
CA GLN A 32 -6.45 -1.97 11.57
C GLN A 32 -6.49 -3.49 11.69
N ALA A 33 -5.32 -4.12 11.67
CA ALA A 33 -5.15 -5.53 11.99
C ALA A 33 -4.02 -5.67 13.02
N ASP A 34 -4.11 -6.72 13.82
CA ASP A 34 -3.07 -7.08 14.78
C ASP A 34 -2.04 -7.98 14.08
N PRO A 35 -0.83 -7.47 13.75
CA PRO A 35 0.18 -8.27 13.05
C PRO A 35 0.75 -9.41 13.89
N SER A 36 0.41 -9.50 15.19
CA SER A 36 0.78 -10.61 16.05
C SER A 36 -0.13 -11.85 15.92
N GLN A 37 -1.27 -11.70 15.23
CA GLN A 37 -2.17 -12.82 14.96
C GLN A 37 -1.50 -13.84 14.02
N PRO A 38 -1.80 -15.15 14.16
CA PRO A 38 -1.31 -16.17 13.24
C PRO A 38 -1.69 -15.86 11.80
N VAL A 39 -0.76 -16.12 10.89
CA VAL A 39 -1.01 -16.08 9.43
C VAL A 39 -1.41 -17.48 8.98
N GLU A 40 -2.60 -17.60 8.37
CA GLU A 40 -3.09 -18.83 7.77
C GLU A 40 -3.09 -18.69 6.25
N VAL A 41 -2.62 -19.72 5.53
CA VAL A 41 -2.61 -19.72 4.07
C VAL A 41 -3.30 -20.96 3.55
N THR A 42 -4.24 -20.78 2.62
CA THR A 42 -4.88 -21.86 1.86
C THR A 42 -4.64 -21.66 0.37
N ALA A 43 -4.40 -22.75 -0.39
CA ALA A 43 -4.14 -22.72 -1.83
C ALA A 43 -4.42 -24.08 -2.45
N ASP A 44 -4.41 -24.16 -3.79
CA ASP A 44 -4.54 -25.44 -4.52
C ASP A 44 -3.22 -26.24 -4.51
N ALA A 45 -2.07 -25.55 -4.48
CA ALA A 45 -0.74 -26.17 -4.47
C ALA A 45 0.25 -25.38 -3.60
N LEU A 46 1.29 -26.09 -3.12
CA LEU A 46 2.38 -25.54 -2.33
C LEU A 46 3.69 -26.18 -2.77
N ASP A 47 4.67 -25.32 -3.13
CA ASP A 47 6.05 -25.68 -3.37
C ASP A 47 6.93 -25.06 -2.28
N VAL A 48 7.83 -25.86 -1.67
CA VAL A 48 8.72 -25.41 -0.59
C VAL A 48 10.16 -25.55 -1.01
N ASP A 49 10.92 -24.46 -0.98
CA ASP A 49 12.37 -24.45 -1.13
C ASP A 49 13.05 -24.22 0.22
N GLN A 50 13.62 -25.28 0.79
CA GLN A 50 14.30 -25.18 2.06
C GLN A 50 15.69 -24.54 1.97
N ALA A 51 16.29 -24.51 0.77
CA ALA A 51 17.61 -23.91 0.58
C ALA A 51 17.50 -22.38 0.57
N ASP A 52 16.49 -21.87 -0.12
CA ASP A 52 16.23 -20.43 -0.22
C ASP A 52 15.37 -19.90 0.93
N GLY A 53 14.76 -20.80 1.73
CA GLY A 53 13.88 -20.41 2.83
C GLY A 53 12.59 -19.77 2.35
N THR A 54 12.02 -20.29 1.26
CA THR A 54 10.77 -19.80 0.65
C THR A 54 9.74 -20.89 0.51
N ALA A 55 8.47 -20.49 0.44
CA ALA A 55 7.35 -21.35 0.09
C ALA A 55 6.43 -20.61 -0.87
N VAL A 56 6.06 -21.23 -2.00
CA VAL A 56 5.20 -20.62 -3.03
C VAL A 56 3.87 -21.36 -3.02
N PHE A 57 2.80 -20.62 -2.74
CA PHE A 57 1.43 -21.06 -2.83
C PHE A 57 0.83 -20.62 -4.15
N THR A 58 0.16 -21.53 -4.85
CA THR A 58 -0.44 -21.24 -6.17
C THR A 58 -1.87 -21.76 -6.27
N GLY A 59 -2.71 -21.01 -6.98
CA GLY A 59 -4.09 -21.31 -7.26
C GLY A 59 -5.03 -21.01 -6.09
N ASN A 60 -5.97 -20.10 -6.30
CA ASN A 60 -6.99 -19.70 -5.33
C ASN A 60 -6.40 -19.41 -3.92
N VAL A 61 -5.27 -18.72 -3.90
CA VAL A 61 -4.57 -18.47 -2.63
C VAL A 61 -5.35 -17.48 -1.78
N VAL A 62 -5.55 -17.84 -0.51
CA VAL A 62 -6.14 -16.95 0.50
C VAL A 62 -5.25 -16.94 1.73
N VAL A 63 -4.79 -15.74 2.09
CA VAL A 63 -4.05 -15.48 3.32
C VAL A 63 -4.99 -14.81 4.32
N GLY A 64 -5.10 -15.37 5.51
CA GLY A 64 -5.88 -14.84 6.62
C GLY A 64 -5.00 -14.43 7.79
N GLN A 65 -5.28 -13.27 8.39
CA GLN A 65 -4.70 -12.83 9.65
C GLN A 65 -5.74 -12.01 10.43
N GLY A 66 -6.28 -12.58 11.49
CA GLY A 66 -7.43 -12.02 12.18
C GLY A 66 -8.63 -11.85 11.23
N GLU A 67 -9.14 -10.63 11.11
CA GLU A 67 -10.25 -10.30 10.19
C GLU A 67 -9.77 -9.99 8.75
N MET A 68 -8.49 -9.69 8.58
CA MET A 68 -7.89 -9.41 7.27
C MET A 68 -7.87 -10.66 6.40
N ARG A 69 -8.21 -10.49 5.13
CA ARG A 69 -8.09 -11.52 4.09
C ARG A 69 -7.42 -10.93 2.86
N LEU A 70 -6.41 -11.62 2.36
CA LEU A 70 -5.77 -11.30 1.10
C LEU A 70 -5.91 -12.51 0.18
N SER A 71 -6.47 -12.31 -1.00
CA SER A 71 -6.55 -13.32 -2.05
C SER A 71 -5.68 -12.95 -3.25
N ALA A 72 -5.10 -13.96 -3.91
CA ALA A 72 -4.24 -13.80 -5.07
C ALA A 72 -4.17 -15.08 -5.89
N THR A 73 -3.58 -15.00 -7.08
CA THR A 73 -3.29 -16.19 -7.88
C THR A 73 -2.08 -16.94 -7.32
N GLU A 74 -1.09 -16.20 -6.81
CA GLU A 74 0.15 -16.75 -6.25
C GLU A 74 0.58 -15.93 -5.03
N VAL A 75 1.12 -16.59 -4.02
CA VAL A 75 1.74 -15.96 -2.85
C VAL A 75 3.05 -16.67 -2.53
N GLU A 76 4.15 -15.92 -2.58
CA GLU A 76 5.46 -16.35 -2.08
C GLU A 76 5.59 -15.93 -0.60
N VAL A 77 5.93 -16.88 0.24
CA VAL A 77 6.21 -16.70 1.67
C VAL A 77 7.71 -16.76 1.87
N ILE A 78 8.29 -15.70 2.39
CA ILE A 78 9.71 -15.61 2.74
C ILE A 78 9.83 -15.75 4.25
N TYR A 79 10.60 -16.74 4.69
CA TYR A 79 10.87 -16.98 6.11
C TYR A 79 12.10 -16.21 6.57
N LYS A 80 12.11 -15.82 7.85
CA LYS A 80 13.28 -15.23 8.49
C LYS A 80 14.47 -16.18 8.42
N ALA A 81 15.69 -15.64 8.33
CA ALA A 81 16.92 -16.41 8.22
C ALA A 81 17.12 -17.40 9.41
N ASP A 82 16.64 -17.02 10.59
CA ASP A 82 16.66 -17.87 11.80
C ASP A 82 15.47 -18.86 11.87
N ARG A 83 14.57 -18.82 10.87
CA ARG A 83 13.34 -19.63 10.78
C ARG A 83 12.37 -19.42 11.96
N SER A 84 12.46 -18.31 12.66
CA SER A 84 11.58 -17.99 13.79
C SER A 84 10.16 -17.58 13.36
N GLY A 85 9.93 -17.32 12.07
CA GLY A 85 8.63 -16.90 11.54
C GLY A 85 8.70 -16.43 10.09
N ILE A 86 7.59 -15.87 9.62
CA ILE A 86 7.49 -15.26 8.30
C ILE A 86 8.05 -13.84 8.37
N GLU A 87 8.90 -13.49 7.41
CA GLU A 87 9.41 -12.14 7.24
C GLU A 87 8.47 -11.34 6.31
N ARG A 88 8.08 -11.94 5.18
CA ARG A 88 7.41 -11.24 4.11
C ARG A 88 6.50 -12.16 3.30
N LEU A 89 5.39 -11.60 2.80
CA LEU A 89 4.50 -12.22 1.83
C LEU A 89 4.48 -11.37 0.57
N ILE A 90 4.69 -12.00 -0.58
CA ILE A 90 4.61 -11.34 -1.89
C ILE A 90 3.47 -12.00 -2.65
N ALA A 91 2.40 -11.26 -2.88
CA ALA A 91 1.22 -11.71 -3.60
C ALA A 91 1.19 -11.13 -5.01
N SER A 92 0.81 -11.93 -5.98
CA SER A 92 0.70 -11.54 -7.38
C SER A 92 -0.52 -12.16 -8.07
N GLY A 93 -1.05 -11.42 -9.06
CA GLY A 93 -2.18 -11.82 -9.88
C GLY A 93 -3.52 -11.65 -9.17
N GLU A 94 -4.29 -10.65 -9.60
CA GLU A 94 -5.64 -10.32 -9.10
C GLU A 94 -5.68 -10.23 -7.56
N VAL A 95 -4.79 -9.43 -6.99
CA VAL A 95 -4.69 -9.29 -5.53
C VAL A 95 -5.86 -8.49 -5.00
N ILE A 96 -6.57 -9.07 -4.04
CA ILE A 96 -7.67 -8.42 -3.32
C ILE A 96 -7.39 -8.51 -1.81
N LEU A 97 -7.32 -7.36 -1.17
CA LEU A 97 -7.18 -7.22 0.28
C LEU A 97 -8.50 -6.72 0.87
N VAL A 98 -9.05 -7.46 1.81
CA VAL A 98 -10.30 -7.09 2.51
C VAL A 98 -10.04 -7.04 4.01
N ASN A 99 -10.53 -6.00 4.66
CA ASN A 99 -10.55 -5.89 6.11
C ASN A 99 -11.82 -5.13 6.56
N GLY A 100 -12.76 -5.87 7.16
CA GLY A 100 -14.06 -5.31 7.50
C GLY A 100 -14.81 -4.80 6.26
N PRO A 101 -15.26 -3.52 6.24
CA PRO A 101 -16.00 -2.93 5.13
C PRO A 101 -15.10 -2.42 3.98
N ASP A 102 -13.78 -2.41 4.17
CA ASP A 102 -12.83 -1.84 3.23
C ASP A 102 -12.20 -2.93 2.37
N ALA A 103 -12.03 -2.65 1.09
CA ALA A 103 -11.40 -3.53 0.13
C ALA A 103 -10.41 -2.77 -0.76
N ALA A 104 -9.26 -3.38 -1.05
CA ALA A 104 -8.31 -2.86 -2.01
C ALA A 104 -7.96 -3.94 -3.04
N GLU A 105 -7.92 -3.55 -4.32
CA GLU A 105 -7.56 -4.40 -5.45
C GLU A 105 -6.29 -3.88 -6.09
N ALA A 106 -5.42 -4.77 -6.58
CA ALA A 106 -4.18 -4.43 -7.26
C ALA A 106 -3.64 -5.62 -8.06
N GLU A 107 -2.58 -5.42 -8.85
CA GLU A 107 -1.87 -6.51 -9.51
C GLU A 107 -0.94 -7.26 -8.55
N ASN A 108 -0.32 -6.53 -7.62
CA ASN A 108 0.66 -7.08 -6.67
C ASN A 108 0.49 -6.47 -5.28
N ALA A 109 0.85 -7.25 -4.26
CA ALA A 109 0.99 -6.77 -2.88
C ALA A 109 2.23 -7.36 -2.22
N ASP A 110 2.83 -6.58 -1.36
CA ASP A 110 4.02 -6.89 -0.59
C ASP A 110 3.74 -6.58 0.87
N TYR A 111 3.66 -7.60 1.71
CA TYR A 111 3.35 -7.48 3.12
C TYR A 111 4.57 -7.83 3.98
N THR A 112 5.12 -6.87 4.68
CA THR A 112 6.18 -7.06 5.69
C THR A 112 5.53 -7.28 7.06
N ILE A 113 5.63 -8.51 7.58
CA ILE A 113 4.90 -8.95 8.78
C ILE A 113 5.29 -8.13 10.02
N ASP A 114 6.60 -8.00 10.29
CA ASP A 114 7.08 -7.35 11.52
C ASP A 114 6.68 -5.88 11.64
N THR A 115 6.52 -5.18 10.51
CA THR A 115 6.16 -3.76 10.50
C THR A 115 4.66 -3.54 10.34
N GLY A 116 3.92 -4.55 9.89
CA GLY A 116 2.50 -4.40 9.55
C GLY A 116 2.26 -3.53 8.30
N ILE A 117 3.28 -3.38 7.44
CA ILE A 117 3.17 -2.54 6.23
C ILE A 117 2.82 -3.41 5.03
N ILE A 118 1.74 -3.03 4.32
CA ILE A 118 1.36 -3.60 3.03
C ILE A 118 1.54 -2.56 1.94
N VAL A 119 2.23 -2.92 0.86
CA VAL A 119 2.40 -2.09 -0.33
C VAL A 119 1.72 -2.77 -1.50
N MET A 120 0.66 -2.16 -2.02
CA MET A 120 -0.03 -2.64 -3.21
C MET A 120 0.32 -1.79 -4.43
N THR A 121 0.49 -2.42 -5.60
CA THR A 121 0.91 -1.76 -6.84
C THR A 121 0.23 -2.37 -8.05
N GLY A 122 0.06 -1.55 -9.10
CA GLY A 122 -0.58 -1.93 -10.37
C GLY A 122 -2.09 -1.69 -10.32
N ASP A 123 -2.55 -0.63 -10.99
CA ASP A 123 -3.96 -0.25 -11.12
C ASP A 123 -4.78 -0.39 -9.82
N VAL A 124 -4.25 0.24 -8.75
CA VAL A 124 -4.84 0.10 -7.41
C VAL A 124 -6.19 0.78 -7.33
N LEU A 125 -7.19 0.02 -6.86
CA LEU A 125 -8.52 0.51 -6.50
C LEU A 125 -8.78 0.22 -5.02
N LEU A 126 -9.11 1.26 -4.26
CA LEU A 126 -9.51 1.16 -2.87
C LEU A 126 -10.97 1.57 -2.75
N THR A 127 -11.76 0.70 -2.14
CA THR A 127 -13.18 0.93 -1.87
C THR A 127 -13.40 0.99 -0.37
N GLN A 128 -14.05 2.06 0.09
CA GLN A 128 -14.42 2.26 1.49
C GLN A 128 -15.89 2.70 1.57
N GLY A 129 -16.76 1.80 1.96
CA GLY A 129 -18.20 2.02 1.91
C GLY A 129 -18.65 2.40 0.49
N GLN A 130 -19.15 3.64 0.31
CA GLN A 130 -19.57 4.17 -0.99
C GLN A 130 -18.46 4.98 -1.70
N ASN A 131 -17.31 5.16 -1.08
CA ASN A 131 -16.21 5.92 -1.62
C ASN A 131 -15.25 5.00 -2.39
N ALA A 132 -14.67 5.51 -3.47
CA ALA A 132 -13.68 4.81 -4.27
C ALA A 132 -12.48 5.71 -4.58
N LEU A 133 -11.28 5.15 -4.42
CA LEU A 133 -10.03 5.81 -4.73
C LEU A 133 -9.22 4.92 -5.67
N SER A 134 -8.67 5.49 -6.72
CA SER A 134 -7.74 4.79 -7.61
C SER A 134 -6.41 5.50 -7.70
N GLY A 135 -5.34 4.72 -7.94
CA GLY A 135 -3.98 5.22 -8.06
C GLY A 135 -3.03 4.11 -8.50
N GLU A 136 -1.73 4.39 -8.50
CA GLU A 136 -0.71 3.42 -8.94
C GLU A 136 -0.12 2.62 -7.78
N ARG A 137 -0.15 3.19 -6.57
CA ARG A 137 0.42 2.57 -5.37
C ARG A 137 -0.40 2.94 -4.13
N LEU A 138 -0.67 1.95 -3.30
CA LEU A 138 -1.27 2.09 -1.98
C LEU A 138 -0.30 1.54 -0.93
N ASN A 139 0.02 2.33 0.09
CA ASN A 139 0.71 1.89 1.28
C ASN A 139 -0.29 1.85 2.43
N VAL A 140 -0.41 0.70 3.08
CA VAL A 140 -1.26 0.49 4.25
C VAL A 140 -0.37 0.22 5.45
N ASP A 141 -0.61 0.92 6.54
CA ASP A 141 -0.01 0.65 7.85
C ASP A 141 -1.10 0.07 8.75
N LEU A 142 -1.05 -1.25 8.97
CA LEU A 142 -2.05 -1.98 9.75
C LEU A 142 -2.01 -1.60 11.24
N ALA A 143 -0.83 -1.29 11.77
CA ALA A 143 -0.68 -0.92 13.18
C ALA A 143 -1.24 0.48 13.44
N ALA A 144 -1.00 1.43 12.54
CA ALA A 144 -1.50 2.80 12.65
C ALA A 144 -2.94 2.95 12.13
N GLY A 145 -3.47 2.00 11.35
CA GLY A 145 -4.77 2.09 10.68
C GLY A 145 -4.81 3.22 9.66
N THR A 146 -3.71 3.43 8.93
CA THR A 146 -3.60 4.50 7.94
C THR A 146 -3.26 3.94 6.57
N ALA A 147 -3.73 4.63 5.52
CA ALA A 147 -3.38 4.31 4.14
C ALA A 147 -3.00 5.56 3.35
N ARG A 148 -2.06 5.40 2.42
CA ARG A 148 -1.60 6.45 1.52
C ARG A 148 -1.64 5.97 0.08
N MET A 149 -2.43 6.64 -0.75
CA MET A 149 -2.49 6.42 -2.20
C MET A 149 -1.57 7.41 -2.92
N THR A 150 -0.84 6.94 -3.92
CA THR A 150 0.03 7.77 -4.78
C THR A 150 -0.08 7.34 -6.25
N GLY A 151 0.34 8.22 -7.16
CA GLY A 151 0.29 8.00 -8.61
C GLY A 151 -1.08 8.29 -9.21
N ARG A 152 -1.24 9.46 -9.85
CA ARG A 152 -2.47 9.91 -10.54
C ARG A 152 -3.77 9.59 -9.79
N VAL A 153 -3.80 9.95 -8.51
CA VAL A 153 -4.92 9.61 -7.62
C VAL A 153 -6.21 10.26 -8.11
N LYS A 154 -7.25 9.42 -8.27
CA LYS A 154 -8.62 9.85 -8.51
C LYS A 154 -9.51 9.38 -7.36
N THR A 155 -10.34 10.27 -6.85
CA THR A 155 -11.25 9.98 -5.74
C THR A 155 -12.69 10.26 -6.17
N ILE A 156 -13.60 9.35 -5.82
CA ILE A 156 -15.04 9.53 -5.92
C ILE A 156 -15.58 9.47 -4.49
N LEU A 157 -16.14 10.57 -4.03
CA LEU A 157 -16.78 10.69 -2.72
C LEU A 157 -18.28 10.88 -2.93
N ILE A 158 -19.08 10.05 -2.26
CA ILE A 158 -20.53 10.16 -2.27
C ILE A 158 -20.92 10.80 -0.94
N PRO A 159 -21.50 12.03 -0.96
CA PRO A 159 -21.98 12.66 0.27
C PRO A 159 -23.08 11.81 0.91
N GLU A 160 -23.02 11.62 2.22
CA GLU A 160 -24.13 11.05 2.96
C GLU A 160 -25.34 11.99 2.82
N GLN A 161 -26.47 11.45 2.37
CA GLN A 161 -27.73 12.20 2.34
C GLN A 161 -28.38 12.03 3.72
N GLU A 162 -28.52 13.13 4.45
CA GLU A 162 -29.32 13.19 5.68
C GLU A 162 -30.82 13.01 5.38
#